data_d844adac855deb1e45ca849a94d5434b
#
_entry.id   d844adac855deb1e45ca849a94d5434b
#
_cell.length_a   1.000
_cell.length_b   1.000
_cell.length_c   1.000
_cell.angle_alpha   90.00
_cell.angle_beta   90.00
_cell.angle_gamma   90.00
#
_symmetry.space_group_name_H-M   'P 1'
#
loop_
_entity.id
_entity.type
_entity.pdbx_description
1 polymer ?
#
loop_
_entity_poly.entity_id
_entity_poly.type
_entity_poly.pdbx_seq_one_letter_code
_entity_poly.pdbx_strand_id
1 'polypeptide(L)'
;MNSKEKTAFRKTSKWKNWCKYLQQKRGLICECCGTHTKRLSVHHMAEWDYTNLKENRFVLLCSMCHRSVTRLERIKPENWKNYNQEWVNFYSRFLIQK
;
A
#
# COMPACT_ATOMS: atom_id res chain seq x y z
N MET A 1 -9.45 5.79 11.75
CA MET A 1 -9.92 6.73 10.73
C MET A 1 -10.98 6.06 9.86
N ASN A 2 -12.14 6.69 9.69
CA ASN A 2 -13.21 6.12 8.88
C ASN A 2 -13.06 6.45 7.39
N SER A 3 -13.94 5.90 6.54
CA SER A 3 -13.85 6.09 5.08
C SER A 3 -13.97 7.54 4.65
N LYS A 4 -14.81 8.32 5.32
CA LYS A 4 -14.98 9.74 5.00
C LYS A 4 -13.70 10.53 5.30
N GLU A 5 -13.07 10.26 6.43
CA GLU A 5 -11.83 10.93 6.82
C GLU A 5 -10.69 10.58 5.87
N LYS A 6 -10.59 9.32 5.46
CA LYS A 6 -9.58 8.90 4.48
C LYS A 6 -9.78 9.59 3.14
N THR A 7 -11.01 9.68 2.67
CA THR A 7 -11.33 10.34 1.41
C THR A 7 -10.98 11.83 1.48
N ALA A 8 -11.34 12.49 2.58
CA ALA A 8 -11.03 13.89 2.77
C ALA A 8 -9.51 14.13 2.82
N PHE A 9 -8.78 13.28 3.53
CA PHE A 9 -7.33 13.40 3.64
C PHE A 9 -6.65 13.24 2.28
N ARG A 10 -7.12 12.30 1.44
CA ARG A 10 -6.56 12.07 0.11
C ARG A 10 -6.73 13.26 -0.84
N LYS A 11 -7.66 14.17 -0.54
CA LYS A 11 -7.87 15.38 -1.35
C LYS A 11 -6.96 16.53 -0.93
N THR A 12 -6.24 16.39 0.17
CA THR A 12 -5.36 17.47 0.67
C THR A 12 -4.08 17.56 -0.14
N SER A 13 -3.48 18.75 -0.18
CA SER A 13 -2.17 18.96 -0.79
C SER A 13 -1.10 18.15 -0.09
N LYS A 14 -1.21 17.97 1.22
CA LYS A 14 -0.26 17.18 2.00
C LYS A 14 -0.18 15.75 1.48
N TRP A 15 -1.31 15.11 1.24
CA TRP A 15 -1.34 13.75 0.70
C TRP A 15 -0.80 13.70 -0.73
N LYS A 16 -1.23 14.62 -1.58
CA LYS A 16 -0.80 14.65 -2.97
C LYS A 16 0.71 14.85 -3.09
N ASN A 17 1.27 15.75 -2.28
CA ASN A 17 2.71 15.99 -2.26
C ASN A 17 3.47 14.77 -1.74
N TRP A 18 2.94 14.08 -0.75
CA TRP A 18 3.52 12.85 -0.21
C TRP A 18 3.61 11.77 -1.29
N CYS A 19 2.54 11.57 -2.05
CA CYS A 19 2.52 10.59 -3.13
C CYS A 19 3.56 10.91 -4.20
N LYS A 20 3.67 12.17 -4.61
CA LYS A 20 4.68 12.60 -5.57
C LYS A 20 6.10 12.37 -5.04
N TYR A 21 6.32 12.70 -3.80
CA TYR A 21 7.61 12.52 -3.15
C TYR A 21 8.04 11.05 -3.18
N LEU A 22 7.16 10.15 -2.78
CA LEU A 22 7.47 8.72 -2.78
C LEU A 22 7.71 8.17 -4.17
N GLN A 23 6.89 8.58 -5.15
CA GLN A 23 7.05 8.15 -6.54
C GLN A 23 8.37 8.61 -7.13
N GLN A 24 8.77 9.84 -6.84
CA GLN A 24 10.05 10.36 -7.32
C GLN A 24 11.23 9.68 -6.63
N LYS A 25 11.14 9.45 -5.35
CA LYS A 25 12.22 8.86 -4.57
C LYS A 25 12.46 7.39 -4.91
N ARG A 26 11.38 6.61 -5.06
CA ARG A 26 11.46 5.17 -5.27
C ARG A 26 11.41 4.75 -6.74
N GLY A 27 11.08 5.69 -7.63
CA GLY A 27 10.86 5.41 -9.05
C GLY A 27 9.46 4.91 -9.32
N LEU A 28 9.13 4.71 -10.59
CA LEU A 28 7.80 4.28 -11.01
C LEU A 28 7.77 2.76 -11.21
N ILE A 29 8.04 2.04 -10.12
CA ILE A 29 8.14 0.58 -10.11
C ILE A 29 7.26 0.04 -8.99
N CYS A 30 6.42 -0.95 -9.30
CA CYS A 30 5.64 -1.65 -8.30
C CYS A 30 6.59 -2.38 -7.34
N GLU A 31 6.48 -2.12 -6.05
CA GLU A 31 7.38 -2.70 -5.05
C GLU A 31 7.13 -4.19 -4.81
N CYS A 32 5.98 -4.71 -5.26
CA CYS A 32 5.65 -6.12 -5.12
C CYS A 32 6.12 -6.94 -6.32
N CYS A 33 5.68 -6.58 -7.53
CA CYS A 33 5.96 -7.39 -8.73
C CYS A 33 7.04 -6.81 -9.64
N GLY A 34 7.50 -5.59 -9.40
CA GLY A 34 8.55 -4.96 -10.18
C GLY A 34 8.13 -4.37 -11.52
N THR A 35 6.83 -4.33 -11.80
CA THR A 35 6.34 -3.77 -13.06
C THR A 35 6.56 -2.26 -13.10
N HIS A 36 7.08 -1.76 -14.23
CA HIS A 36 7.21 -0.33 -14.47
C HIS A 36 5.89 0.23 -14.95
N THR A 37 5.36 1.25 -14.25
CA THR A 37 4.12 1.89 -14.66
C THR A 37 4.00 3.26 -14.01
N LYS A 38 3.37 4.20 -14.72
CA LYS A 38 3.05 5.51 -14.18
C LYS A 38 1.83 5.47 -13.26
N ARG A 39 1.08 4.36 -13.30
CA ARG A 39 -0.17 4.21 -12.54
C ARG A 39 0.07 3.41 -11.27
N LEU A 40 0.87 3.96 -10.38
CA LEU A 40 1.13 3.34 -9.09
C LEU A 40 0.23 3.93 -8.02
N SER A 41 -0.34 3.06 -7.19
CA SER A 41 -1.08 3.47 -6.01
C SER A 41 -0.14 3.54 -4.81
N VAL A 42 -0.28 4.58 -4.01
CA VAL A 42 0.43 4.68 -2.73
C VAL A 42 -0.45 4.04 -1.67
N HIS A 43 -0.01 2.89 -1.16
CA HIS A 43 -0.79 2.09 -0.21
C HIS A 43 -0.14 2.14 1.17
N HIS A 44 -0.94 2.42 2.20
CA HIS A 44 -0.50 2.44 3.59
C HIS A 44 -0.67 1.06 4.20
N MET A 45 0.43 0.44 4.57
CA MET A 45 0.43 -0.94 5.08
C MET A 45 0.08 -0.99 6.57
N ALA A 46 -0.76 -1.97 6.93
CA ALA A 46 -1.14 -2.27 8.31
C ALA A 46 -1.63 -1.04 9.07
N GLU A 47 -2.58 -0.33 8.51
CA GLU A 47 -2.87 1.04 8.82
C GLU A 47 -4.06 1.27 9.76
N TRP A 48 -3.83 2.03 10.79
CA TRP A 48 -4.85 2.58 11.68
C TRP A 48 -4.70 4.10 11.88
N ASP A 49 -3.52 4.67 11.60
CA ASP A 49 -3.31 6.11 11.60
C ASP A 49 -2.86 6.57 10.22
N TYR A 50 -3.81 6.86 9.36
CA TYR A 50 -3.60 7.20 7.96
C TYR A 50 -2.85 8.52 7.77
N THR A 51 -2.92 9.41 8.74
CA THR A 51 -2.27 10.72 8.65
C THR A 51 -0.81 10.70 9.04
N ASN A 52 -0.33 9.60 9.60
CA ASN A 52 1.07 9.47 10.03
C ASN A 52 1.94 9.07 8.84
N LEU A 53 2.52 10.07 8.17
CA LEU A 53 3.26 9.89 6.93
C LEU A 53 4.70 9.45 7.20
N LYS A 54 4.88 8.16 7.46
CA LYS A 54 6.19 7.52 7.63
C LYS A 54 6.52 6.69 6.40
N GLU A 55 7.69 6.92 5.81
CA GLU A 55 8.09 6.25 4.56
C GLU A 55 8.01 4.72 4.63
N ASN A 56 8.40 4.13 5.75
CA ASN A 56 8.43 2.68 5.89
C ASN A 56 7.04 2.05 6.04
N ARG A 57 5.98 2.85 6.08
CA ARG A 57 4.61 2.36 6.16
C ARG A 57 3.88 2.41 4.83
N PHE A 58 4.51 2.93 3.79
CA PHE A 58 3.89 3.09 2.48
C PHE A 58 4.62 2.27 1.43
N VAL A 59 3.85 1.72 0.50
CA VAL A 59 4.40 0.99 -0.64
C VAL A 59 3.74 1.48 -1.92
N LEU A 60 4.47 1.41 -3.03
CA LEU A 60 3.96 1.73 -4.36
C LEU A 60 3.55 0.43 -5.03
N LEU A 61 2.29 0.31 -5.40
CA LEU A 61 1.73 -0.91 -5.98
C LEU A 61 1.02 -0.62 -7.29
N CYS A 62 1.21 -1.49 -8.28
CA CYS A 62 0.40 -1.45 -9.50
C CYS A 62 -1.04 -1.85 -9.16
N SER A 63 -1.97 -1.61 -10.08
CA SER A 63 -3.39 -1.85 -9.79
C SER A 63 -3.68 -3.29 -9.38
N MET A 64 -3.02 -4.26 -10.01
CA MET A 64 -3.21 -5.66 -9.69
C MET A 64 -2.71 -6.00 -8.28
N CYS A 65 -1.49 -5.60 -7.95
CA CYS A 65 -0.91 -5.86 -6.64
C CYS A 65 -1.64 -5.10 -5.53
N HIS A 66 -2.04 -3.85 -5.80
CA HIS A 66 -2.82 -3.07 -4.85
C HIS A 66 -4.14 -3.76 -4.50
N ARG A 67 -4.84 -4.27 -5.51
CA ARG A 67 -6.09 -5.00 -5.31
C ARG A 67 -5.87 -6.27 -4.49
N SER A 68 -4.81 -7.00 -4.80
CA SER A 68 -4.51 -8.26 -4.10
C SER A 68 -4.10 -8.05 -2.66
N VAL A 69 -3.26 -7.06 -2.39
CA VAL A 69 -2.85 -6.72 -1.02
C VAL A 69 -4.04 -6.23 -0.20
N THR A 70 -4.89 -5.39 -0.78
CA THR A 70 -6.11 -4.92 -0.12
C THR A 70 -7.02 -6.08 0.26
N ARG A 71 -7.13 -7.08 -0.63
CA ARG A 71 -7.94 -8.26 -0.35
C ARG A 71 -7.35 -9.08 0.80
N LEU A 72 -6.02 -9.24 0.84
CA LEU A 72 -5.36 -9.95 1.94
C LEU A 72 -5.60 -9.30 3.29
N GLU A 73 -5.73 -7.98 3.32
CA GLU A 73 -6.02 -7.25 4.55
C GLU A 73 -7.42 -7.53 5.10
N ARG A 74 -8.34 -7.94 4.24
CA ARG A 74 -9.74 -8.16 4.60
C ARG A 74 -10.06 -9.60 4.99
N ILE A 75 -9.19 -10.56 4.67
CA ILE A 75 -9.42 -11.96 4.96
C ILE A 75 -8.55 -12.41 6.13
N LYS A 76 -8.96 -13.51 6.77
CA LYS A 76 -8.19 -14.07 7.88
C LYS A 76 -6.91 -14.70 7.36
N PRO A 77 -5.77 -14.58 8.10
CA PRO A 77 -4.50 -15.17 7.68
C PRO A 77 -4.56 -16.66 7.36
N GLU A 78 -5.41 -17.42 8.03
CA GLU A 78 -5.57 -18.85 7.78
C GLU A 78 -6.07 -19.17 6.36
N ASN A 79 -6.69 -18.19 5.69
CA ASN A 79 -7.17 -18.34 4.33
C ASN A 79 -6.15 -17.87 3.28
N TRP A 80 -5.02 -17.35 3.70
CA TRP A 80 -3.99 -16.84 2.77
C TRP A 80 -3.36 -17.94 1.94
N LYS A 81 -3.41 -19.19 2.39
CA LYS A 81 -2.85 -20.33 1.66
C LYS A 81 -3.47 -20.50 0.27
N ASN A 82 -4.67 -19.95 0.06
CA ASN A 82 -5.38 -20.03 -1.21
C ASN A 82 -4.97 -18.92 -2.18
N TYR A 83 -4.07 -18.05 -1.76
CA TYR A 83 -3.63 -16.90 -2.56
C TYR A 83 -2.22 -17.11 -3.09
N ASN A 84 -1.86 -16.29 -4.09
CA ASN A 84 -0.51 -16.30 -4.62
C ASN A 84 0.49 -15.97 -3.51
N GLN A 85 1.46 -16.86 -3.31
CA GLN A 85 2.41 -16.72 -2.21
C GLN A 85 3.30 -15.49 -2.33
N GLU A 86 3.54 -14.97 -3.53
CA GLU A 86 4.30 -13.74 -3.70
C GLU A 86 3.64 -12.57 -2.99
N TRP A 87 2.33 -12.43 -3.14
CA TRP A 87 1.58 -11.38 -2.45
C TRP A 87 1.55 -11.61 -0.95
N VAL A 88 1.34 -12.85 -0.52
CA VAL A 88 1.31 -13.20 0.90
C VAL A 88 2.66 -12.90 1.55
N ASN A 89 3.76 -13.29 0.90
CA ASN A 89 5.10 -13.04 1.41
C ASN A 89 5.41 -11.55 1.50
N PHE A 90 5.00 -10.79 0.48
CA PHE A 90 5.17 -9.34 0.46
C PHE A 90 4.43 -8.69 1.63
N TYR A 91 3.16 -9.02 1.81
CA TYR A 91 2.34 -8.45 2.86
C TYR A 91 2.85 -8.84 4.26
N SER A 92 3.26 -10.08 4.43
CA SER A 92 3.75 -10.60 5.72
C SER A 92 4.97 -9.85 6.24
N ARG A 93 5.83 -9.36 5.35
CA ARG A 93 7.00 -8.58 5.75
C ARG A 93 6.62 -7.32 6.53
N PHE A 94 5.50 -6.70 6.18
CA PHE A 94 5.04 -5.49 6.86
C PHE A 94 4.37 -5.79 8.20
N LEU A 95 3.78 -6.97 8.33
CA LEU A 95 3.18 -7.39 9.60
C LEU A 95 4.25 -7.61 10.68
N ILE A 96 5.39 -8.14 10.29
CA ILE A 96 6.50 -8.40 11.21
C ILE A 96 7.12 -7.11 11.73
N GLN A 97 7.04 -6.03 10.98
CA GLN A 97 7.64 -4.72 11.31
C GLN A 97 6.80 -3.88 12.27
N LYS A 98 5.68 -4.38 12.71
CA LYS A 98 4.83 -3.64 13.64
C LYS A 98 5.48 -3.48 15.03
#